data_2d75aea9cab9eeb1d5409ec405113137
#
_entry.id   2d75aea9cab9eeb1d5409ec405113137
#
_cell.length_a   1.000
_cell.length_b   1.000
_cell.length_c   1.000
_cell.angle_alpha   90.00
_cell.angle_beta   90.00
_cell.angle_gamma   90.00
#
_symmetry.space_group_name_H-M   'P 1'
#
loop_
_entity.id
_entity.type
_entity.pdbx_description
1 polymer ?
#
loop_
_entity_poly.entity_id
_entity_poly.type
_entity_poly.pdbx_seq_one_letter_code
_entity_poly.pdbx_strand_id
1 'polypeptide(L)'
;MKVLIFGQSGAGKTTLCEGIEWIMGDRVVHINADQIRHEADDWDFSEQGRWRQFRRMLNKANAVSDSGKIALVDFICPYKSAREQFDADLTIFMSTVVKSKYEDTNQIFEWPEWTEYDFDIHEWEDDNATDVCWAIGNKIWEDELPTVQMLGRWQPWHEGHEALLERCMEKAPQVQVQIRTMMWGENNPFAVQEVYANLREKLARLAGIVDIKIVPNIVNITYGRKVGYTIEQEHFDKEIEDISATQIRKDSK
;
A
#
# COMPACT_ATOMS: atom_id res chain seq x y z
N MET A 1 12.58 4.17 2.29
CA MET A 1 11.33 4.91 2.51
C MET A 1 10.90 4.85 3.96
N LYS A 2 10.43 5.96 4.54
CA LYS A 2 9.94 6.05 5.92
C LYS A 2 8.45 6.37 5.95
N VAL A 3 7.66 5.55 6.64
CA VAL A 3 6.22 5.76 6.87
C VAL A 3 6.00 6.00 8.36
N LEU A 4 5.52 7.18 8.70
CA LEU A 4 5.19 7.54 10.09
C LEU A 4 3.69 7.32 10.33
N ILE A 5 3.37 6.46 11.30
CA ILE A 5 2.01 6.20 11.76
C ILE A 5 1.92 6.72 13.20
N PHE A 6 1.19 7.81 13.39
CA PHE A 6 1.15 8.49 14.67
C PHE A 6 -0.29 8.77 15.14
N GLY A 7 -0.45 9.09 16.42
CA GLY A 7 -1.75 9.35 17.05
C GLY A 7 -1.78 8.91 18.50
N GLN A 8 -2.89 9.12 19.17
CA GLN A 8 -3.07 8.80 20.58
C GLN A 8 -2.87 7.31 20.91
N SER A 9 -2.59 7.01 22.16
CA SER A 9 -2.53 5.61 22.62
C SER A 9 -3.90 4.95 22.48
N GLY A 10 -3.89 3.72 21.95
CA GLY A 10 -5.12 2.96 21.66
C GLY A 10 -5.77 3.26 20.32
N ALA A 11 -5.20 4.14 19.49
CA ALA A 11 -5.77 4.50 18.18
C ALA A 11 -5.63 3.41 17.10
N GLY A 12 -5.03 2.24 17.39
CA GLY A 12 -4.90 1.14 16.43
C GLY A 12 -3.64 1.20 15.55
N LYS A 13 -2.66 2.05 15.87
CA LYS A 13 -1.41 2.18 15.09
C LYS A 13 -0.70 0.86 14.83
N THR A 14 -0.48 0.09 15.89
CA THR A 14 0.19 -1.22 15.82
C THR A 14 -0.61 -2.21 14.97
N THR A 15 -1.94 -2.24 15.13
CA THR A 15 -2.82 -3.10 14.33
C THR A 15 -2.75 -2.76 12.84
N LEU A 16 -2.68 -1.46 12.51
CA LEU A 16 -2.49 -1.02 11.12
C LEU A 16 -1.13 -1.48 10.58
N CYS A 17 -0.04 -1.30 11.35
CA CYS A 17 1.29 -1.76 10.95
C CYS A 17 1.33 -3.27 10.73
N GLU A 18 0.74 -4.06 11.63
CA GLU A 18 0.65 -5.52 11.51
C GLU A 18 -0.12 -5.95 10.25
N GLY A 19 -1.22 -5.24 9.92
CA GLY A 19 -1.96 -5.47 8.68
C GLY A 19 -1.14 -5.16 7.42
N ILE A 20 -0.42 -4.05 7.40
CA ILE A 20 0.47 -3.66 6.30
C ILE A 20 1.63 -4.68 6.17
N GLU A 21 2.23 -5.08 7.28
CA GLU A 21 3.31 -6.07 7.30
C GLU A 21 2.83 -7.44 6.78
N TRP A 22 1.62 -7.86 7.16
CA TRP A 22 1.02 -9.08 6.63
C TRP A 22 0.80 -9.03 5.11
N ILE A 23 0.38 -7.87 4.57
CA ILE A 23 0.13 -7.68 3.13
C ILE A 23 1.44 -7.57 2.36
N MET A 24 2.38 -6.73 2.80
CA MET A 24 3.59 -6.37 2.04
C MET A 24 4.80 -7.27 2.34
N GLY A 25 4.74 -8.09 3.40
CA GLY A 25 5.77 -9.06 3.77
C GLY A 25 7.16 -8.44 3.96
N ASP A 26 8.18 -9.09 3.43
CA ASP A 26 9.60 -8.71 3.60
C ASP A 26 9.98 -7.33 3.03
N ARG A 27 9.07 -6.66 2.34
CA ARG A 27 9.29 -5.30 1.80
C ARG A 27 9.27 -4.24 2.89
N VAL A 28 8.61 -4.52 4.00
CA VAL A 28 8.44 -3.60 5.13
C VAL A 28 9.14 -4.12 6.38
N VAL A 29 9.48 -3.20 7.28
CA VAL A 29 9.97 -3.51 8.64
C VAL A 29 9.20 -2.64 9.61
N HIS A 30 8.45 -3.29 10.49
CA HIS A 30 7.70 -2.62 11.55
C HIS A 30 8.63 -2.23 12.71
N ILE A 31 8.60 -0.97 13.09
CA ILE A 31 9.37 -0.37 14.20
C ILE A 31 8.36 0.15 15.21
N ASN A 32 8.09 -0.65 16.24
CA ASN A 32 7.14 -0.34 17.29
C ASN A 32 7.81 0.37 18.47
N ALA A 33 7.22 1.46 18.95
CA ALA A 33 7.81 2.29 20.01
C ALA A 33 7.94 1.57 21.36
N ASP A 34 6.96 0.71 21.71
CA ASP A 34 6.99 0.01 23.01
C ASP A 34 8.05 -1.08 22.99
N GLN A 35 8.23 -1.77 21.86
CA GLN A 35 9.32 -2.72 21.67
C GLN A 35 10.69 -2.02 21.81
N ILE A 36 10.88 -0.86 21.16
CA ILE A 36 12.14 -0.11 21.24
C ILE A 36 12.43 0.38 22.66
N ARG A 37 11.40 0.77 23.44
CA ARG A 37 11.55 1.12 24.85
C ARG A 37 11.96 -0.09 25.68
N HIS A 38 11.35 -1.23 25.43
CA HIS A 38 11.68 -2.49 26.11
C HIS A 38 13.13 -2.92 25.82
N GLU A 39 13.58 -2.87 24.57
CA GLU A 39 14.96 -3.18 24.19
C GLU A 39 15.99 -2.26 24.85
N ALA A 40 15.62 -0.98 25.07
CA ALA A 40 16.48 0.03 25.67
C ALA A 40 16.37 0.10 27.21
N ASP A 41 15.44 -0.66 27.81
CA ASP A 41 15.05 -0.57 29.23
C ASP A 41 14.81 0.89 29.67
N ASP A 42 14.14 1.69 28.82
CA ASP A 42 13.93 3.13 29.03
C ASP A 42 12.45 3.50 29.00
N TRP A 43 11.84 3.52 30.17
CA TRP A 43 10.45 3.88 30.42
C TRP A 43 10.29 5.31 30.97
N ASP A 44 11.25 6.19 30.66
CA ASP A 44 11.16 7.61 30.99
C ASP A 44 10.22 8.33 30.02
N PHE A 45 9.08 8.81 30.53
CA PHE A 45 8.07 9.57 29.78
C PHE A 45 8.19 11.09 30.00
N SER A 46 9.26 11.57 30.65
CA SER A 46 9.59 12.99 30.64
C SER A 46 9.83 13.52 29.24
N GLU A 47 9.81 14.82 29.04
CA GLU A 47 10.12 15.43 27.76
C GLU A 47 11.46 14.93 27.21
N GLN A 48 12.52 14.88 28.04
CA GLN A 48 13.83 14.36 27.64
C GLN A 48 13.78 12.88 27.25
N GLY A 49 13.03 12.04 27.99
CA GLY A 49 12.83 10.63 27.67
C GLY A 49 12.08 10.42 26.37
N ARG A 50 11.07 11.25 26.08
CA ARG A 50 10.34 11.23 24.82
C ARG A 50 11.23 11.62 23.63
N TRP A 51 12.10 12.61 23.78
CA TRP A 51 13.07 12.99 22.75
C TRP A 51 14.17 11.93 22.54
N ARG A 52 14.61 11.23 23.60
CA ARG A 52 15.52 10.07 23.42
C ARG A 52 14.86 8.95 22.64
N GLN A 53 13.60 8.65 22.95
CA GLN A 53 12.82 7.65 22.22
C GLN A 53 12.62 8.05 20.75
N PHE A 54 12.25 9.27 20.48
CA PHE A 54 12.15 9.80 19.11
C PHE A 54 13.44 9.56 18.30
N ARG A 55 14.60 9.87 18.87
CA ARG A 55 15.89 9.65 18.19
C ARG A 55 16.15 8.17 17.90
N ARG A 56 15.77 7.26 18.82
CA ARG A 56 15.87 5.81 18.57
C ARG A 56 15.00 5.37 17.41
N MET A 57 13.74 5.85 17.38
CA MET A 57 12.79 5.56 16.32
C MET A 57 13.32 6.07 14.96
N LEU A 58 13.75 7.33 14.91
CA LEU A 58 14.31 7.94 13.70
C LEU A 58 15.57 7.21 13.20
N ASN A 59 16.50 6.87 14.09
CA ASN A 59 17.73 6.16 13.70
C ASN A 59 17.43 4.77 13.13
N LYS A 60 16.52 4.01 13.75
CA LYS A 60 16.10 2.71 13.23
C LYS A 60 15.38 2.86 11.87
N ALA A 61 14.50 3.86 11.75
CA ALA A 61 13.79 4.14 10.49
C ALA A 61 14.77 4.46 9.35
N ASN A 62 15.77 5.30 9.60
CA ASN A 62 16.79 5.62 8.61
C ASN A 62 17.60 4.37 8.22
N ALA A 63 18.04 3.56 9.18
CA ALA A 63 18.79 2.33 8.89
C ALA A 63 17.99 1.34 8.01
N VAL A 64 16.68 1.20 8.26
CA VAL A 64 15.80 0.37 7.44
C VAL A 64 15.62 0.98 6.04
N SER A 65 15.36 2.28 5.96
CA SER A 65 15.23 3.00 4.69
C SER A 65 16.50 2.90 3.83
N ASP A 66 17.68 3.09 4.45
CA ASP A 66 18.99 2.98 3.79
C ASP A 66 19.27 1.56 3.26
N SER A 67 18.64 0.54 3.85
CA SER A 67 18.71 -0.84 3.35
C SER A 67 17.81 -1.12 2.14
N GLY A 68 17.08 -0.12 1.65
CA GLY A 68 16.14 -0.26 0.54
C GLY A 68 14.76 -0.79 0.94
N LYS A 69 14.50 -0.98 2.24
CA LYS A 69 13.18 -1.42 2.75
C LYS A 69 12.32 -0.24 3.18
N ILE A 70 11.06 -0.51 3.43
CA ILE A 70 10.09 0.45 3.94
C ILE A 70 10.06 0.33 5.47
N ALA A 71 10.39 1.42 6.17
CA ALA A 71 10.26 1.51 7.63
C ALA A 71 8.83 1.93 7.99
N LEU A 72 8.04 1.04 8.58
CA LEU A 72 6.74 1.36 9.18
C LEU A 72 6.97 1.70 10.65
N VAL A 73 6.77 2.95 11.02
CA VAL A 73 7.11 3.44 12.35
C VAL A 73 5.88 3.90 13.09
N ASP A 74 5.50 3.16 14.14
CA ASP A 74 4.34 3.49 14.96
C ASP A 74 4.73 4.00 16.35
N PHE A 75 4.35 5.22 16.65
CA PHE A 75 4.44 5.79 17.98
C PHE A 75 3.49 7.00 18.15
N ILE A 76 3.31 7.46 19.35
CA ILE A 76 2.40 8.59 19.62
C ILE A 76 2.86 9.85 18.90
N CYS A 77 4.16 10.14 18.86
CA CYS A 77 4.79 11.33 18.26
C CYS A 77 4.04 12.63 18.57
N PRO A 78 3.96 13.02 19.86
CA PRO A 78 3.03 14.04 20.30
C PRO A 78 3.39 15.46 19.84
N TYR A 79 4.67 15.73 19.57
CA TYR A 79 5.17 17.06 19.23
C TYR A 79 5.19 17.28 17.73
N LYS A 80 4.67 18.41 17.26
CA LYS A 80 4.77 18.84 15.86
C LYS A 80 6.22 18.86 15.37
N SER A 81 7.12 19.45 16.17
CA SER A 81 8.53 19.52 15.84
C SER A 81 9.22 18.16 15.71
N ALA A 82 8.72 17.13 16.40
CA ALA A 82 9.21 15.76 16.22
C ALA A 82 8.71 15.15 14.91
N ARG A 83 7.44 15.37 14.53
CA ARG A 83 6.89 14.94 13.24
C ARG A 83 7.63 15.58 12.08
N GLU A 84 7.87 16.89 12.15
CA GLU A 84 8.65 17.62 11.14
C GLU A 84 10.10 17.10 11.03
N GLN A 85 10.79 16.86 12.16
CA GLN A 85 12.15 16.33 12.16
C GLN A 85 12.24 14.86 11.72
N PHE A 86 11.15 14.09 11.84
CA PHE A 86 11.11 12.72 11.37
C PHE A 86 11.27 12.67 9.85
N ASP A 87 10.75 13.66 9.15
CA ASP A 87 10.85 13.79 7.69
C ASP A 87 10.44 12.50 6.99
N ALA A 88 9.18 12.10 7.22
CA ALA A 88 8.61 10.88 6.63
C ALA A 88 8.23 11.10 5.17
N ASP A 89 8.41 10.07 4.34
CA ASP A 89 7.94 10.05 2.95
C ASP A 89 6.40 9.94 2.85
N LEU A 90 5.80 9.32 3.87
CA LEU A 90 4.36 9.19 4.03
C LEU A 90 3.98 9.29 5.51
N THR A 91 3.00 10.12 5.82
CA THR A 91 2.53 10.37 7.19
C THR A 91 1.06 10.02 7.34
N ILE A 92 0.75 9.15 8.31
CA ILE A 92 -0.59 8.66 8.58
C ILE A 92 -0.97 9.06 10.01
N PHE A 93 -2.03 9.85 10.13
CA PHE A 93 -2.60 10.22 11.40
C PHE A 93 -3.74 9.27 11.77
N MET A 94 -3.62 8.62 12.95
CA MET A 94 -4.67 7.78 13.52
C MET A 94 -5.49 8.61 14.50
N SER A 95 -6.61 9.18 14.05
CA SER A 95 -7.50 10.04 14.83
C SER A 95 -8.69 9.30 15.46
N THR A 96 -8.72 7.97 15.39
CA THR A 96 -9.77 7.10 15.97
C THR A 96 -9.97 7.30 17.47
N VAL A 97 -8.96 7.82 18.18
CA VAL A 97 -9.00 8.12 19.61
C VAL A 97 -8.66 9.58 19.84
N VAL A 98 -9.62 10.36 20.37
CA VAL A 98 -9.42 11.77 20.70
C VAL A 98 -8.71 11.95 22.05
N LYS A 99 -9.03 11.11 23.03
CA LYS A 99 -8.44 11.16 24.37
C LYS A 99 -8.05 9.77 24.83
N SER A 100 -6.76 9.58 25.06
CA SER A 100 -6.22 8.32 25.57
C SER A 100 -6.38 8.20 27.09
N LYS A 101 -6.09 7.02 27.64
CA LYS A 101 -6.06 6.80 29.09
C LYS A 101 -4.89 7.50 29.82
N TYR A 102 -3.94 8.04 29.09
CA TYR A 102 -2.73 8.69 29.63
C TYR A 102 -2.88 10.21 29.59
N GLU A 103 -3.24 10.79 30.74
CA GLU A 103 -3.53 12.23 30.84
C GLU A 103 -2.29 13.12 30.55
N ASP A 104 -1.11 12.71 30.98
CA ASP A 104 0.16 13.39 30.69
C ASP A 104 0.43 13.48 29.17
N THR A 105 0.08 12.43 28.44
CA THR A 105 0.22 12.40 26.98
C THR A 105 -0.85 13.27 26.31
N ASN A 106 -2.10 13.22 26.81
CA ASN A 106 -3.18 14.05 26.27
C ASN A 106 -2.86 15.54 26.36
N GLN A 107 -2.18 15.98 27.45
CA GLN A 107 -1.84 17.39 27.69
C GLN A 107 -0.76 17.92 26.73
N ILE A 108 0.13 17.06 26.28
CA ILE A 108 1.26 17.45 25.41
C ILE A 108 1.05 17.12 23.94
N PHE A 109 -0.04 16.43 23.61
CA PHE A 109 -0.31 16.04 22.24
C PHE A 109 -0.74 17.24 21.41
N GLU A 110 0.13 17.68 20.54
CA GLU A 110 -0.13 18.74 19.56
C GLU A 110 -0.91 18.15 18.39
N TRP A 111 -2.21 18.48 18.32
CA TRP A 111 -3.08 18.00 17.25
C TRP A 111 -2.58 18.50 15.89
N PRO A 112 -2.43 17.60 14.91
CA PRO A 112 -1.91 17.98 13.60
C PRO A 112 -2.97 18.80 12.84
N GLU A 113 -2.50 19.74 12.02
CA GLU A 113 -3.30 20.36 10.98
C GLU A 113 -3.38 19.43 9.77
N TRP A 114 -4.38 19.58 8.93
CA TRP A 114 -4.61 18.75 7.74
C TRP A 114 -3.43 18.74 6.74
N THR A 115 -2.52 19.70 6.83
CA THR A 115 -1.29 19.78 6.03
C THR A 115 -0.12 18.97 6.59
N GLU A 116 -0.25 18.38 7.78
CA GLU A 116 0.83 17.67 8.47
C GLU A 116 0.76 16.14 8.27
N TYR A 117 -0.23 15.65 7.54
CA TYR A 117 -0.37 14.23 7.22
C TYR A 117 -0.92 14.02 5.80
N ASP A 118 -0.56 12.88 5.21
CA ASP A 118 -1.08 12.46 3.91
C ASP A 118 -2.43 11.71 4.05
N PHE A 119 -2.63 11.00 5.17
CA PHE A 119 -3.83 10.22 5.48
C PHE A 119 -4.31 10.47 6.90
N ASP A 120 -5.64 10.61 7.06
CA ASP A 120 -6.33 10.59 8.35
C ASP A 120 -7.22 9.34 8.43
N ILE A 121 -6.95 8.48 9.41
CA ILE A 121 -7.80 7.34 9.74
C ILE A 121 -8.56 7.70 11.01
N HIS A 122 -9.79 8.17 10.85
CA HIS A 122 -10.67 8.59 11.93
C HIS A 122 -11.67 7.50 12.36
N GLU A 123 -11.90 6.52 11.49
CA GLU A 123 -12.70 5.34 11.75
C GLU A 123 -11.94 4.10 11.28
N TRP A 124 -12.05 3.00 12.03
CA TRP A 124 -11.39 1.76 11.67
C TRP A 124 -12.24 0.99 10.65
N GLU A 125 -11.67 0.73 9.50
CA GLU A 125 -12.26 -0.05 8.42
C GLU A 125 -11.32 -1.21 8.05
N ASP A 126 -11.90 -2.32 7.57
CA ASP A 126 -11.13 -3.55 7.27
C ASP A 126 -10.10 -3.35 6.15
N ASP A 127 -10.33 -2.39 5.25
CA ASP A 127 -9.46 -2.10 4.11
C ASP A 127 -8.41 -1.00 4.37
N ASN A 128 -8.36 -0.40 5.57
CA ASN A 128 -7.37 0.63 5.90
C ASN A 128 -5.93 0.21 5.59
N ALA A 129 -5.54 -1.03 5.92
CA ALA A 129 -4.20 -1.53 5.63
C ALA A 129 -3.94 -1.65 4.12
N THR A 130 -4.93 -2.09 3.36
CA THR A 130 -4.88 -2.17 1.89
C THR A 130 -4.71 -0.78 1.27
N ASP A 131 -5.46 0.20 1.74
CA ASP A 131 -5.38 1.58 1.24
C ASP A 131 -4.01 2.21 1.52
N VAL A 132 -3.47 1.97 2.71
CA VAL A 132 -2.12 2.43 3.05
C VAL A 132 -1.05 1.73 2.20
N CYS A 133 -1.18 0.43 1.92
CA CYS A 133 -0.28 -0.27 1.00
C CYS A 133 -0.27 0.39 -0.39
N TRP A 134 -1.42 0.78 -0.93
CA TRP A 134 -1.50 1.50 -2.20
C TRP A 134 -0.97 2.93 -2.11
N ALA A 135 -1.15 3.62 -0.99
CA ALA A 135 -0.52 4.92 -0.76
C ALA A 135 1.02 4.83 -0.75
N ILE A 136 1.57 3.82 -0.08
CA ILE A 136 3.00 3.49 -0.14
C ILE A 136 3.42 3.19 -1.58
N GLY A 137 2.66 2.36 -2.28
CA GLY A 137 2.89 2.01 -3.68
C GLY A 137 2.95 3.24 -4.60
N ASN A 138 2.03 4.18 -4.43
CA ASN A 138 2.00 5.43 -5.20
C ASN A 138 3.24 6.32 -4.95
N LYS A 139 3.85 6.25 -3.77
CA LYS A 139 5.10 6.97 -3.47
C LYS A 139 6.34 6.27 -4.07
N ILE A 140 6.25 4.98 -4.37
CA ILE A 140 7.35 4.17 -4.93
C ILE A 140 7.28 4.13 -6.46
N TRP A 141 6.07 4.24 -7.03
CA TRP A 141 5.87 4.18 -8.48
C TRP A 141 6.62 5.30 -9.20
N GLU A 142 7.37 4.94 -10.25
CA GLU A 142 8.15 5.87 -11.06
C GLU A 142 7.68 5.82 -12.52
N ASP A 143 7.08 6.91 -13.02
CA ASP A 143 6.52 6.97 -14.38
C ASP A 143 7.57 6.80 -15.49
N GLU A 144 8.85 7.02 -15.19
CA GLU A 144 9.96 6.91 -16.16
C GLU A 144 10.51 5.49 -16.28
N LEU A 145 10.19 4.58 -15.34
CA LEU A 145 10.67 3.21 -15.39
C LEU A 145 9.99 2.40 -16.50
N PRO A 146 10.73 1.46 -17.12
CA PRO A 146 10.15 0.52 -18.05
C PRO A 146 8.95 -0.21 -17.43
N THR A 147 7.79 -0.14 -18.11
CA THR A 147 6.53 -0.65 -17.60
C THR A 147 5.86 -1.57 -18.63
N VAL A 148 5.42 -2.74 -18.21
CA VAL A 148 4.56 -3.62 -19.02
C VAL A 148 3.11 -3.23 -18.83
N GLN A 149 2.39 -3.04 -19.92
CA GLN A 149 0.94 -2.84 -19.91
C GLN A 149 0.21 -4.17 -20.05
N MET A 150 -0.67 -4.45 -19.10
CA MET A 150 -1.52 -5.65 -19.08
C MET A 150 -3.00 -5.23 -19.21
N LEU A 151 -3.60 -5.37 -20.38
CA LEU A 151 -4.95 -4.89 -20.68
C LEU A 151 -5.97 -6.02 -20.67
N GLY A 152 -7.03 -5.90 -19.86
CA GLY A 152 -8.07 -6.93 -19.80
C GLY A 152 -9.39 -6.45 -19.20
N ARG A 153 -10.33 -7.38 -19.04
CA ARG A 153 -11.63 -7.15 -18.39
C ARG A 153 -11.67 -7.63 -16.94
N TRP A 154 -10.86 -8.66 -16.64
CA TRP A 154 -10.64 -9.24 -15.32
C TRP A 154 -11.95 -9.67 -14.60
N GLN A 155 -12.80 -10.41 -15.28
CA GLN A 155 -14.21 -10.70 -14.92
C GLN A 155 -14.49 -12.19 -14.68
N PRO A 156 -14.13 -12.80 -13.55
CA PRO A 156 -13.29 -12.30 -12.48
C PRO A 156 -11.80 -12.50 -12.74
N TRP A 157 -10.94 -11.99 -11.84
CA TRP A 157 -9.53 -12.33 -11.78
C TRP A 157 -9.35 -13.79 -11.34
N HIS A 158 -8.42 -14.51 -11.96
CA HIS A 158 -8.17 -15.94 -11.73
C HIS A 158 -6.69 -16.31 -11.97
N GLU A 159 -6.31 -17.54 -11.66
CA GLU A 159 -4.93 -18.05 -11.73
C GLU A 159 -4.25 -17.82 -13.09
N GLY A 160 -4.98 -17.91 -14.22
CA GLY A 160 -4.44 -17.58 -15.55
C GLY A 160 -4.04 -16.09 -15.68
N HIS A 161 -4.72 -15.18 -14.96
CA HIS A 161 -4.32 -13.78 -14.89
C HIS A 161 -3.12 -13.55 -13.96
N GLU A 162 -3.01 -14.32 -12.88
CA GLU A 162 -1.81 -14.32 -12.01
C GLU A 162 -0.58 -14.77 -12.80
N ALA A 163 -0.67 -15.88 -13.52
CA ALA A 163 0.43 -16.37 -14.37
C ALA A 163 0.85 -15.32 -15.44
N LEU A 164 -0.12 -14.62 -16.03
CA LEU A 164 0.17 -13.53 -16.96
C LEU A 164 0.86 -12.36 -16.26
N LEU A 165 0.42 -11.98 -15.07
CA LEU A 165 1.05 -10.93 -14.29
C LEU A 165 2.51 -11.29 -13.92
N GLU A 166 2.76 -12.51 -13.48
CA GLU A 166 4.11 -13.01 -13.19
C GLU A 166 5.01 -12.91 -14.42
N ARG A 167 4.52 -13.31 -15.58
CA ARG A 167 5.23 -13.19 -16.86
C ARG A 167 5.52 -11.72 -17.23
N CYS A 168 4.59 -10.81 -16.94
CA CYS A 168 4.79 -9.38 -17.14
C CYS A 168 5.89 -8.82 -16.21
N MET A 169 5.92 -9.26 -14.94
CA MET A 169 6.94 -8.83 -13.97
C MET A 169 8.35 -9.33 -14.30
N GLU A 170 8.49 -10.41 -15.06
CA GLU A 170 9.81 -10.87 -15.58
C GLU A 170 10.36 -9.92 -16.65
N LYS A 171 9.52 -9.14 -17.34
CA LYS A 171 9.91 -8.31 -18.49
C LYS A 171 10.30 -6.89 -18.13
N ALA A 172 9.74 -6.34 -17.06
CA ALA A 172 10.02 -4.99 -16.60
C ALA A 172 9.81 -4.85 -15.08
N PRO A 173 10.44 -3.85 -14.45
CA PRO A 173 10.32 -3.62 -13.01
C PRO A 173 8.91 -3.22 -12.56
N GLN A 174 8.07 -2.75 -13.48
CA GLN A 174 6.72 -2.29 -13.19
C GLN A 174 5.70 -2.85 -14.17
N VAL A 175 4.47 -3.10 -13.68
CA VAL A 175 3.33 -3.56 -14.49
C VAL A 175 2.13 -2.67 -14.25
N GLN A 176 1.55 -2.14 -15.31
CA GLN A 176 0.27 -1.43 -15.23
C GLN A 176 -0.88 -2.34 -15.67
N VAL A 177 -1.68 -2.78 -14.70
CA VAL A 177 -2.89 -3.58 -14.93
C VAL A 177 -4.03 -2.64 -15.32
N GLN A 178 -4.48 -2.71 -16.56
CA GLN A 178 -5.53 -1.86 -17.11
C GLN A 178 -6.86 -2.60 -17.19
N ILE A 179 -7.88 -2.07 -16.51
CA ILE A 179 -9.25 -2.59 -16.51
C ILE A 179 -10.03 -1.90 -17.62
N ARG A 180 -10.35 -2.62 -18.69
CA ARG A 180 -11.23 -2.10 -19.75
C ARG A 180 -12.63 -1.90 -19.23
N THR A 181 -13.15 -0.68 -19.35
CA THR A 181 -14.55 -0.37 -19.08
C THR A 181 -15.43 -1.00 -20.16
N MET A 182 -16.34 -1.87 -19.74
CA MET A 182 -17.27 -2.57 -20.64
C MET A 182 -18.71 -2.32 -20.20
N MET A 183 -19.64 -2.39 -21.15
CA MET A 183 -21.06 -2.38 -20.81
C MET A 183 -21.39 -3.62 -19.97
N TRP A 184 -22.22 -3.42 -18.96
CA TRP A 184 -22.76 -4.51 -18.14
C TRP A 184 -23.50 -5.55 -19.02
N GLY A 185 -23.39 -6.84 -18.68
CA GLY A 185 -24.01 -7.93 -19.41
C GLY A 185 -23.48 -9.30 -18.98
N GLU A 186 -23.97 -10.37 -19.60
CA GLU A 186 -23.59 -11.75 -19.23
C GLU A 186 -22.07 -12.01 -19.25
N ASN A 187 -21.35 -11.37 -20.16
CA ASN A 187 -19.90 -11.49 -20.27
C ASN A 187 -19.13 -10.51 -19.35
N ASN A 188 -19.82 -9.54 -18.76
CA ASN A 188 -19.27 -8.53 -17.88
C ASN A 188 -20.26 -8.30 -16.72
N PRO A 189 -20.41 -9.28 -15.81
CA PRO A 189 -21.42 -9.21 -14.74
C PRO A 189 -21.02 -8.30 -13.58
N PHE A 190 -19.74 -7.94 -13.46
CA PHE A 190 -19.24 -7.08 -12.39
C PHE A 190 -19.08 -5.65 -12.87
N ALA A 191 -19.48 -4.68 -12.05
CA ALA A 191 -19.20 -3.28 -12.31
C ALA A 191 -17.67 -3.03 -12.32
N VAL A 192 -17.23 -2.06 -13.14
CA VAL A 192 -15.77 -1.77 -13.24
C VAL A 192 -15.15 -1.39 -11.91
N GLN A 193 -15.89 -0.69 -11.04
CA GLN A 193 -15.47 -0.32 -9.69
C GLN A 193 -15.32 -1.55 -8.77
N GLU A 194 -16.21 -2.53 -8.91
CA GLU A 194 -16.13 -3.80 -8.19
C GLU A 194 -14.89 -4.60 -8.62
N VAL A 195 -14.62 -4.68 -9.92
CA VAL A 195 -13.40 -5.30 -10.44
C VAL A 195 -12.16 -4.57 -9.93
N TYR A 196 -12.18 -3.24 -9.91
CA TYR A 196 -11.08 -2.43 -9.40
C TYR A 196 -10.84 -2.68 -7.91
N ALA A 197 -11.88 -2.70 -7.08
CA ALA A 197 -11.76 -2.98 -5.64
C ALA A 197 -11.19 -4.37 -5.39
N ASN A 198 -11.72 -5.39 -6.07
CA ASN A 198 -11.23 -6.78 -5.97
C ASN A 198 -9.75 -6.91 -6.38
N LEU A 199 -9.31 -6.19 -7.41
CA LEU A 199 -7.91 -6.21 -7.82
C LEU A 199 -7.01 -5.47 -6.81
N ARG A 200 -7.48 -4.35 -6.26
CA ARG A 200 -6.73 -3.65 -5.21
C ARG A 200 -6.47 -4.54 -3.99
N GLU A 201 -7.47 -5.28 -3.56
CA GLU A 201 -7.33 -6.24 -2.46
C GLU A 201 -6.31 -7.34 -2.81
N LYS A 202 -6.49 -8.01 -3.94
CA LYS A 202 -5.65 -9.13 -4.36
C LYS A 202 -4.19 -8.76 -4.63
N LEU A 203 -3.96 -7.57 -5.19
CA LEU A 203 -2.65 -7.13 -5.65
C LEU A 203 -1.96 -6.14 -4.69
N ALA A 204 -2.54 -5.85 -3.52
CA ALA A 204 -1.99 -4.92 -2.53
C ALA A 204 -0.54 -5.27 -2.13
N ARG A 205 -0.22 -6.57 -2.07
CA ARG A 205 1.15 -7.08 -1.83
C ARG A 205 2.18 -6.60 -2.84
N LEU A 206 1.74 -6.23 -4.04
CA LEU A 206 2.56 -5.77 -5.16
C LEU A 206 2.49 -4.24 -5.36
N ALA A 207 1.85 -3.50 -4.46
CA ALA A 207 1.74 -2.05 -4.56
C ALA A 207 3.14 -1.40 -4.74
N GLY A 208 3.26 -0.51 -5.72
CA GLY A 208 4.53 0.09 -6.16
C GLY A 208 5.32 -0.71 -7.20
N ILE A 209 5.01 -2.00 -7.38
CA ILE A 209 5.44 -2.81 -8.53
C ILE A 209 4.32 -2.87 -9.56
N VAL A 210 3.08 -2.98 -9.07
CA VAL A 210 1.86 -2.96 -9.89
C VAL A 210 1.10 -1.66 -9.63
N ASP A 211 0.60 -1.05 -10.71
CA ASP A 211 -0.39 0.02 -10.68
C ASP A 211 -1.67 -0.45 -11.39
N ILE A 212 -2.84 -0.01 -10.92
CA ILE A 212 -4.14 -0.40 -11.48
C ILE A 212 -4.85 0.82 -12.02
N LYS A 213 -5.18 0.79 -13.31
CA LYS A 213 -5.91 1.89 -13.98
C LYS A 213 -7.21 1.40 -14.62
N ILE A 214 -8.28 2.15 -14.42
CA ILE A 214 -9.50 2.00 -15.22
C ILE A 214 -9.29 2.78 -16.51
N VAL A 215 -9.48 2.11 -17.64
CA VAL A 215 -9.31 2.69 -18.98
C VAL A 215 -10.59 2.54 -19.81
N PRO A 216 -10.80 3.38 -20.84
CA PRO A 216 -11.91 3.21 -21.77
C PRO A 216 -11.94 1.83 -22.44
N ASN A 217 -13.01 1.53 -23.15
CA ASN A 217 -13.09 0.32 -23.97
C ASN A 217 -12.12 0.37 -25.16
N ILE A 218 -10.82 0.17 -24.87
CA ILE A 218 -9.78 0.13 -25.90
C ILE A 218 -9.99 -1.09 -26.80
N VAL A 219 -10.20 -0.86 -28.09
CA VAL A 219 -10.44 -1.89 -29.10
C VAL A 219 -9.33 -2.00 -30.13
N ASN A 220 -8.41 -1.04 -30.15
CA ASN A 220 -7.29 -1.01 -31.09
C ASN A 220 -6.09 -0.29 -30.45
N ILE A 221 -4.89 -0.76 -30.76
CA ILE A 221 -3.63 -0.11 -30.45
C ILE A 221 -2.97 0.22 -31.79
N THR A 222 -2.98 1.51 -32.16
CA THR A 222 -2.42 1.97 -33.43
C THR A 222 -1.19 2.85 -33.17
N TYR A 223 -0.10 2.55 -33.86
CA TYR A 223 1.12 3.34 -33.78
C TYR A 223 1.70 3.57 -35.18
N GLY A 224 2.37 4.70 -35.40
CA GLY A 224 2.91 5.08 -36.71
C GLY A 224 4.27 4.46 -37.01
N ARG A 225 5.32 5.06 -36.46
CA ARG A 225 6.71 4.56 -36.58
C ARG A 225 7.08 3.74 -35.35
N LYS A 226 8.25 3.05 -35.42
CA LYS A 226 8.77 2.31 -34.24
C LYS A 226 8.83 3.24 -33.02
N VAL A 227 8.10 2.90 -31.98
CA VAL A 227 7.96 3.70 -30.74
C VAL A 227 8.73 3.11 -29.57
N GLY A 228 9.54 2.05 -29.81
CA GLY A 228 10.41 1.46 -28.79
C GLY A 228 9.73 0.48 -27.84
N TYR A 229 8.47 0.07 -28.09
CA TYR A 229 7.80 -0.99 -27.31
C TYR A 229 7.43 -2.19 -28.19
N THR A 230 7.20 -3.32 -27.54
CA THR A 230 6.81 -4.59 -28.18
C THR A 230 5.35 -4.88 -27.87
N ILE A 231 4.63 -5.46 -28.82
CA ILE A 231 3.28 -6.02 -28.61
C ILE A 231 3.42 -7.52 -28.69
N GLU A 232 3.12 -8.21 -27.60
CA GLU A 232 3.28 -9.67 -27.49
C GLU A 232 1.96 -10.31 -27.05
N GLN A 233 1.73 -11.52 -27.52
CA GLN A 233 0.73 -12.43 -26.97
C GLN A 233 1.45 -13.54 -26.23
N GLU A 234 1.14 -13.69 -24.95
CA GLU A 234 1.66 -14.78 -24.14
C GLU A 234 0.91 -16.07 -24.40
N HIS A 235 1.65 -17.17 -24.40
CA HIS A 235 1.16 -18.54 -24.48
C HIS A 235 1.59 -19.34 -23.27
N PHE A 236 0.65 -20.06 -22.69
CA PHE A 236 0.85 -20.87 -21.51
C PHE A 236 0.60 -22.34 -21.81
N ASP A 237 0.98 -23.19 -20.86
CA ASP A 237 0.61 -24.59 -20.91
C ASP A 237 -0.91 -24.76 -20.91
N LYS A 238 -1.38 -25.85 -21.50
CA LYS A 238 -2.81 -26.10 -21.69
C LYS A 238 -3.63 -26.01 -20.40
N GLU A 239 -3.05 -26.40 -19.27
CA GLU A 239 -3.70 -26.33 -17.96
C GLU A 239 -4.06 -24.89 -17.55
N ILE A 240 -3.21 -23.93 -17.87
CA ILE A 240 -3.44 -22.49 -17.62
C ILE A 240 -4.35 -21.88 -18.68
N GLU A 241 -4.17 -22.24 -19.97
CA GLU A 241 -5.00 -21.73 -21.06
C GLU A 241 -6.46 -22.20 -20.98
N ASP A 242 -6.71 -23.38 -20.41
CA ASP A 242 -8.06 -23.93 -20.17
C ASP A 242 -8.79 -23.21 -19.03
N ILE A 243 -8.12 -22.42 -18.18
CA ILE A 243 -8.77 -21.60 -17.15
C ILE A 243 -9.53 -20.46 -17.81
N SER A 244 -10.85 -20.51 -17.71
CA SER A 244 -11.72 -19.55 -18.36
C SER A 244 -12.62 -18.81 -17.36
N ALA A 245 -12.54 -17.48 -17.38
CA ALA A 245 -13.47 -16.64 -16.61
C ALA A 245 -14.96 -16.99 -16.91
N THR A 246 -15.26 -17.46 -18.11
CA THR A 246 -16.61 -17.91 -18.49
C THR A 246 -17.01 -19.18 -17.75
N GLN A 247 -16.10 -20.14 -17.58
CA GLN A 247 -16.37 -21.36 -16.81
C GLN A 247 -16.52 -21.04 -15.32
N ILE A 248 -15.60 -20.24 -14.76
CA ILE A 248 -15.66 -19.82 -13.36
C ILE A 248 -17.00 -19.14 -13.03
N ARG A 249 -17.50 -18.27 -13.92
CA ARG A 249 -18.82 -17.62 -13.75
C ARG A 249 -20.00 -18.60 -13.80
N LYS A 250 -19.87 -19.71 -14.53
CA LYS A 250 -20.92 -20.75 -14.58
C LYS A 250 -20.94 -21.60 -13.32
N ASP A 251 -19.77 -21.90 -12.78
CA ASP A 251 -19.62 -22.76 -11.61
C ASP A 251 -19.94 -22.01 -10.28
N SER A 252 -20.02 -20.67 -10.35
CA SER A 252 -20.35 -19.79 -9.20
C SER A 252 -21.86 -19.42 -9.14
N LYS A 253 -22.69 -19.95 -10.04
CA LYS A 253 -24.15 -19.80 -10.07
C LYS A 253 -24.85 -21.03 -9.47
#